data_bd3dbf5e8f40ab2c62be003591bc189d
#
_entry.id   bd3dbf5e8f40ab2c62be003591bc189d
#
_cell.length_a   1.000
_cell.length_b   1.000
_cell.length_c   1.000
_cell.angle_alpha   90.00
_cell.angle_beta   90.00
_cell.angle_gamma   90.00
#
_symmetry.space_group_name_H-M   'P 1'
#
loop_
_entity.id
_entity.type
_entity.pdbx_description
1 polymer ?
#
loop_
_entity_poly.entity_id
_entity_poly.type
_entity_poly.pdbx_seq_one_letter_code
_entity_poly.pdbx_strand_id
1 'polypeptide(L)'
;MFVWKTIRWIKIKTHTMRIDVQFTDRVGIAQEILAALAVRALNVTAVEVEPPHVYIEAPELGARDLDRLRSDLLAVAGVQAVGELEILPGARRRLYLDALLASLADPVLAVDARAVVVVANAAAVSATGMDEPALVGIPLQTLIDDAALVQSLIAKAYHLPASEVQMAGQHYLMETVALHEAGGEVAGAVITLHAPHRLGERLSALNNYGAGGFETILGQSPAIRALKQRAARMAQVDAPLLIRGETGTGKELVAHACHAGSR
;
A
#
# COMPACT_ATOMS: atom_id res chain seq x y z
N MET A 1 -1.14 45.92 28.50
CA MET A 1 -2.11 44.83 28.74
C MET A 1 -2.82 44.56 27.43
N PHE A 2 -2.25 43.72 26.56
CA PHE A 2 -2.78 43.39 25.24
C PHE A 2 -3.64 42.14 25.36
N VAL A 3 -4.94 42.27 25.08
CA VAL A 3 -5.89 41.14 25.06
C VAL A 3 -5.83 40.50 23.68
N TRP A 4 -5.29 39.29 23.61
CA TRP A 4 -5.38 38.46 22.42
C TRP A 4 -6.81 37.90 22.29
N LYS A 5 -7.58 38.42 21.33
CA LYS A 5 -8.84 37.81 20.92
C LYS A 5 -8.54 36.52 20.17
N THR A 6 -8.83 35.40 20.82
CA THR A 6 -8.83 34.08 20.19
C THR A 6 -9.89 34.06 19.08
N ILE A 7 -9.46 34.14 17.82
CA ILE A 7 -10.32 33.90 16.67
C ILE A 7 -10.57 32.39 16.61
N ARG A 8 -11.74 32.01 17.07
CA ARG A 8 -12.24 30.64 16.96
C ARG A 8 -12.61 30.41 15.50
N TRP A 9 -11.77 29.72 14.72
CA TRP A 9 -12.14 29.26 13.40
C TRP A 9 -13.31 28.28 13.55
N ILE A 10 -14.50 28.74 13.27
CA ILE A 10 -15.67 27.89 13.07
C ILE A 10 -15.39 27.16 11.74
N LYS A 11 -14.98 25.89 11.83
CA LYS A 11 -14.90 25.00 10.69
C LYS A 11 -16.33 24.73 10.24
N ILE A 12 -16.86 25.61 9.39
CA ILE A 12 -18.11 25.35 8.67
C ILE A 12 -17.77 24.10 7.84
N LYS A 13 -18.36 22.97 8.18
CA LYS A 13 -18.41 21.81 7.29
C LYS A 13 -19.21 22.25 6.07
N THR A 14 -18.55 22.84 5.08
CA THR A 14 -19.14 23.00 3.76
C THR A 14 -19.36 21.57 3.26
N HIS A 15 -20.61 21.15 3.23
CA HIS A 15 -21.01 19.88 2.62
C HIS A 15 -20.69 20.03 1.14
N THR A 16 -19.53 19.55 0.72
CA THR A 16 -19.15 19.51 -0.68
C THR A 16 -20.09 18.54 -1.39
N MET A 17 -20.96 19.06 -2.24
CA MET A 17 -21.90 18.25 -3.02
C MET A 17 -21.14 17.57 -4.17
N ARG A 18 -21.40 16.30 -4.36
CA ARG A 18 -20.87 15.50 -5.48
C ARG A 18 -22.03 14.84 -6.18
N ILE A 19 -22.03 14.93 -7.50
CA ILE A 19 -23.08 14.37 -8.34
C ILE A 19 -22.50 13.40 -9.34
N ASP A 20 -23.28 12.35 -9.62
CA ASP A 20 -23.08 11.39 -10.69
C ASP A 20 -24.12 11.65 -11.77
N VAL A 21 -23.68 11.93 -12.99
CA VAL A 21 -24.54 12.10 -14.15
C VAL A 21 -24.33 10.92 -15.09
N GLN A 22 -25.32 10.02 -15.16
CA GLN A 22 -25.31 8.89 -16.08
C GLN A 22 -25.86 9.32 -17.45
N PHE A 23 -25.17 8.94 -18.51
CA PHE A 23 -25.53 9.33 -19.88
C PHE A 23 -25.28 8.23 -20.89
N THR A 24 -25.93 8.35 -22.06
CA THR A 24 -25.56 7.57 -23.27
C THR A 24 -24.39 8.26 -23.95
N ASP A 25 -23.27 7.54 -24.13
CA ASP A 25 -22.04 8.11 -24.69
C ASP A 25 -22.26 8.63 -26.11
N ARG A 26 -21.88 9.88 -26.34
CA ARG A 26 -21.85 10.58 -27.62
C ARG A 26 -20.90 11.76 -27.56
N VAL A 27 -20.41 12.15 -28.75
CA VAL A 27 -19.52 13.31 -28.87
C VAL A 27 -20.19 14.57 -28.32
N GLY A 28 -19.47 15.29 -27.44
CA GLY A 28 -19.90 16.58 -26.87
C GLY A 28 -20.78 16.50 -25.64
N ILE A 29 -21.27 15.33 -25.21
CA ILE A 29 -22.19 15.24 -24.08
C ILE A 29 -21.59 15.76 -22.75
N ALA A 30 -20.33 15.48 -22.47
CA ALA A 30 -19.65 15.99 -21.29
C ALA A 30 -19.58 17.52 -21.28
N GLN A 31 -19.35 18.13 -22.45
CA GLN A 31 -19.38 19.58 -22.59
C GLN A 31 -20.76 20.17 -22.31
N GLU A 32 -21.82 19.57 -22.81
CA GLU A 32 -23.19 20.02 -22.57
C GLU A 32 -23.59 19.91 -21.09
N ILE A 33 -23.20 18.81 -20.44
CA ILE A 33 -23.39 18.62 -18.99
C ILE A 33 -22.68 19.75 -18.22
N LEU A 34 -21.40 20.03 -18.52
CA LEU A 34 -20.66 21.11 -17.85
C LEU A 34 -21.22 22.50 -18.17
N ALA A 35 -21.74 22.72 -19.39
CA ALA A 35 -22.39 23.98 -19.75
C ALA A 35 -23.63 24.25 -18.90
N ALA A 36 -24.43 23.23 -18.55
CA ALA A 36 -25.57 23.37 -17.66
C ALA A 36 -25.19 23.84 -16.25
N LEU A 37 -24.03 23.44 -15.73
CA LEU A 37 -23.49 23.96 -14.47
C LEU A 37 -22.98 25.39 -14.61
N ALA A 38 -22.32 25.71 -15.73
CA ALA A 38 -21.80 27.05 -15.99
C ALA A 38 -22.91 28.12 -16.09
N VAL A 39 -24.08 27.80 -16.66
CA VAL A 39 -25.25 28.69 -16.70
C VAL A 39 -25.70 29.07 -15.28
N ARG A 40 -25.49 28.22 -14.31
CA ARG A 40 -25.83 28.49 -12.91
C ARG A 40 -24.70 29.13 -12.10
N ALA A 41 -23.59 29.48 -12.76
CA ALA A 41 -22.37 30.02 -12.13
C ALA A 41 -21.84 29.16 -10.96
N LEU A 42 -22.05 27.83 -11.02
CA LEU A 42 -21.55 26.90 -10.01
C LEU A 42 -20.05 26.69 -10.17
N ASN A 43 -19.35 26.85 -9.06
CA ASN A 43 -17.92 26.52 -9.03
C ASN A 43 -17.75 24.99 -8.99
N VAL A 44 -17.00 24.45 -9.96
CA VAL A 44 -16.67 23.03 -10.07
C VAL A 44 -15.21 22.84 -9.68
N THR A 45 -14.95 22.04 -8.66
CA THR A 45 -13.58 21.80 -8.16
C THR A 45 -12.96 20.52 -8.71
N ALA A 46 -13.78 19.57 -9.14
CA ALA A 46 -13.29 18.34 -9.79
C ALA A 46 -14.34 17.81 -10.78
N VAL A 47 -13.86 17.24 -11.88
CA VAL A 47 -14.64 16.49 -12.86
C VAL A 47 -13.90 15.23 -13.21
N GLU A 48 -14.57 14.09 -13.10
CA GLU A 48 -14.06 12.79 -13.57
C GLU A 48 -15.04 12.27 -14.64
N VAL A 49 -14.53 11.84 -15.79
CA VAL A 49 -15.34 11.30 -16.88
C VAL A 49 -14.96 9.85 -17.10
N GLU A 50 -15.86 8.97 -16.76
CA GLU A 50 -15.75 7.52 -16.98
C GLU A 50 -17.04 7.04 -17.67
N PRO A 51 -17.12 7.07 -19.03
CA PRO A 51 -18.36 6.72 -19.71
C PRO A 51 -18.91 5.37 -19.24
N PRO A 52 -20.21 5.28 -18.95
CA PRO A 52 -21.27 6.25 -19.22
C PRO A 52 -21.56 7.27 -18.08
N HIS A 53 -20.58 7.66 -17.29
CA HIS A 53 -20.71 8.55 -16.14
C HIS A 53 -19.84 9.81 -16.24
N VAL A 54 -20.36 10.94 -15.76
CA VAL A 54 -19.59 12.14 -15.38
C VAL A 54 -19.80 12.40 -13.90
N TYR A 55 -18.73 12.42 -13.15
CA TYR A 55 -18.73 12.73 -11.72
C TYR A 55 -18.24 14.16 -11.52
N ILE A 56 -18.97 14.94 -10.76
CA ILE A 56 -18.71 16.38 -10.59
C ILE A 56 -18.72 16.74 -9.11
N GLU A 57 -17.71 17.47 -8.68
CA GLU A 57 -17.64 18.04 -7.34
C GLU A 57 -17.92 19.56 -7.40
N ALA A 58 -18.97 20.00 -6.72
CA ALA A 58 -19.39 21.39 -6.64
C ALA A 58 -19.64 21.79 -5.19
N PRO A 59 -18.66 22.42 -4.49
CA PRO A 59 -18.74 22.71 -3.06
C PRO A 59 -19.87 23.68 -2.69
N GLU A 60 -20.26 24.57 -3.62
CA GLU A 60 -21.26 25.59 -3.39
C GLU A 60 -22.69 25.15 -3.72
N LEU A 61 -22.85 23.91 -4.25
CA LEU A 61 -24.16 23.39 -4.60
C LEU A 61 -24.95 23.00 -3.35
N GLY A 62 -26.03 23.73 -3.08
CA GLY A 62 -26.95 23.42 -2.00
C GLY A 62 -27.98 22.36 -2.39
N ALA A 63 -28.60 21.69 -1.40
CA ALA A 63 -29.62 20.68 -1.66
C ALA A 63 -30.84 21.21 -2.46
N ARG A 64 -31.22 22.47 -2.24
CA ARG A 64 -32.32 23.11 -3.01
C ARG A 64 -31.97 23.42 -4.46
N ASP A 65 -30.69 23.67 -4.72
CA ASP A 65 -30.22 23.97 -6.08
C ASP A 65 -29.95 22.66 -6.85
N LEU A 66 -29.70 21.54 -6.14
CA LEU A 66 -29.56 20.24 -6.73
C LEU A 66 -30.81 19.78 -7.49
N ASP A 67 -32.01 19.96 -6.93
CA ASP A 67 -33.26 19.56 -7.60
C ASP A 67 -33.46 20.31 -8.93
N ARG A 68 -33.14 21.61 -8.92
CA ARG A 68 -33.18 22.44 -10.13
C ARG A 68 -32.13 22.05 -11.14
N LEU A 69 -30.88 21.81 -10.67
CA LEU A 69 -29.79 21.35 -11.51
C LEU A 69 -30.11 19.98 -12.11
N ARG A 70 -30.66 19.07 -11.32
CA ARG A 70 -31.11 17.76 -11.79
C ARG A 70 -32.09 17.86 -12.96
N SER A 71 -33.04 18.78 -12.88
CA SER A 71 -34.01 19.01 -13.95
C SER A 71 -33.33 19.53 -15.23
N ASP A 72 -32.36 20.45 -15.10
CA ASP A 72 -31.63 20.99 -16.25
C ASP A 72 -30.71 19.93 -16.87
N LEU A 73 -30.04 19.12 -16.06
CA LEU A 73 -29.19 18.04 -16.53
C LEU A 73 -29.99 16.94 -17.26
N LEU A 74 -31.17 16.58 -16.72
CA LEU A 74 -32.06 15.62 -17.38
C LEU A 74 -32.66 16.16 -18.69
N ALA A 75 -32.66 17.48 -18.90
CA ALA A 75 -33.06 18.07 -20.17
C ALA A 75 -31.99 17.97 -21.26
N VAL A 76 -30.73 17.68 -20.90
CA VAL A 76 -29.65 17.43 -21.85
C VAL A 76 -29.90 16.10 -22.55
N ALA A 77 -29.96 16.11 -23.87
CA ALA A 77 -30.23 14.91 -24.64
C ALA A 77 -29.16 13.83 -24.38
N GLY A 78 -29.61 12.65 -23.95
CA GLY A 78 -28.72 11.53 -23.62
C GLY A 78 -28.41 11.36 -22.14
N VAL A 79 -28.72 12.32 -21.27
CA VAL A 79 -28.63 12.13 -19.83
C VAL A 79 -29.80 11.25 -19.36
N GLN A 80 -29.50 10.23 -18.60
CA GLN A 80 -30.43 9.20 -18.13
C GLN A 80 -30.77 9.36 -16.65
N ALA A 81 -29.77 9.66 -15.83
CA ALA A 81 -29.95 9.80 -14.39
C ALA A 81 -28.95 10.80 -13.79
N VAL A 82 -29.36 11.41 -12.67
CA VAL A 82 -28.51 12.27 -11.85
C VAL A 82 -28.66 11.83 -10.40
N GLY A 83 -27.55 11.37 -9.81
CA GLY A 83 -27.45 10.91 -8.43
C GLY A 83 -26.53 11.75 -7.58
N GLU A 84 -26.53 11.52 -6.27
CA GLU A 84 -25.58 12.09 -5.34
C GLU A 84 -24.50 11.06 -5.01
N LEU A 85 -23.28 11.52 -4.72
CA LEU A 85 -22.16 10.72 -4.29
C LEU A 85 -21.57 11.25 -2.99
N GLU A 86 -21.10 10.33 -2.15
CA GLU A 86 -20.32 10.71 -0.96
C GLU A 86 -18.87 11.07 -1.31
N ILE A 87 -18.29 10.36 -2.28
CA ILE A 87 -16.90 10.51 -2.68
C ILE A 87 -16.75 10.19 -4.18
N LEU A 88 -15.93 10.97 -4.89
CA LEU A 88 -15.59 10.71 -6.30
C LEU A 88 -14.84 9.39 -6.45
N PRO A 89 -15.05 8.63 -7.56
CA PRO A 89 -14.40 7.34 -7.80
C PRO A 89 -12.87 7.41 -7.72
N GLY A 90 -12.25 8.41 -8.34
CA GLY A 90 -10.79 8.61 -8.30
C GLY A 90 -10.29 8.94 -6.89
N ALA A 91 -11.03 9.77 -6.13
CA ALA A 91 -10.69 10.05 -4.74
C ALA A 91 -10.85 8.81 -3.85
N ARG A 92 -11.90 8.00 -4.09
CA ARG A 92 -12.09 6.72 -3.40
C ARG A 92 -10.96 5.75 -3.70
N ARG A 93 -10.58 5.62 -4.99
CA ARG A 93 -9.45 4.75 -5.41
C ARG A 93 -8.14 5.19 -4.75
N ARG A 94 -7.87 6.50 -4.72
CA ARG A 94 -6.67 7.05 -4.05
C ARG A 94 -6.67 6.73 -2.57
N LEU A 95 -7.79 6.93 -1.86
CA LEU A 95 -7.91 6.60 -0.44
C LEU A 95 -7.59 5.12 -0.15
N TYR A 96 -8.08 4.20 -1.00
CA TYR A 96 -7.78 2.77 -0.84
C TYR A 96 -6.31 2.46 -1.12
N LEU A 97 -5.71 3.06 -2.14
CA LEU A 97 -4.30 2.87 -2.44
C LEU A 97 -3.41 3.39 -1.31
N ASP A 98 -3.72 4.57 -0.77
CA ASP A 98 -3.00 5.15 0.38
C ASP A 98 -3.12 4.24 1.61
N ALA A 99 -4.33 3.71 1.89
CA ALA A 99 -4.54 2.78 3.00
C ALA A 99 -3.78 1.45 2.79
N LEU A 100 -3.75 0.92 1.58
CA LEU A 100 -2.99 -0.29 1.24
C LEU A 100 -1.48 -0.05 1.43
N LEU A 101 -0.95 1.05 0.90
CA LEU A 101 0.46 1.41 1.06
C LEU A 101 0.83 1.61 2.53
N ALA A 102 -0.04 2.26 3.31
CA ALA A 102 0.18 2.47 4.75
C ALA A 102 0.14 1.15 5.56
N SER A 103 -0.58 0.13 5.07
CA SER A 103 -0.66 -1.18 5.74
C SER A 103 0.57 -2.05 5.51
N LEU A 104 1.40 -1.73 4.51
CA LEU A 104 2.60 -2.49 4.21
C LEU A 104 3.70 -2.17 5.23
N ALA A 105 4.21 -3.23 5.85
CA ALA A 105 5.23 -3.13 6.88
C ALA A 105 6.65 -2.96 6.32
N ASP A 106 6.88 -3.37 5.07
CA ASP A 106 8.15 -3.21 4.38
C ASP A 106 8.19 -1.84 3.67
N PRO A 107 9.36 -1.16 3.60
CA PRO A 107 9.53 0.04 2.81
C PRO A 107 9.20 -0.20 1.34
N VAL A 108 8.29 0.61 0.80
CA VAL A 108 7.91 0.60 -0.61
C VAL A 108 8.11 1.98 -1.20
N LEU A 109 8.82 2.04 -2.31
CA LEU A 109 9.07 3.23 -3.09
C LEU A 109 8.56 3.01 -4.52
N ALA A 110 7.82 3.95 -5.09
CA ALA A 110 7.64 4.00 -6.53
C ALA A 110 8.58 5.06 -7.11
N VAL A 111 9.20 4.73 -8.24
CA VAL A 111 10.11 5.62 -8.95
C VAL A 111 9.65 5.80 -10.39
N ASP A 112 9.98 6.96 -10.98
CA ASP A 112 9.77 7.22 -12.41
C ASP A 112 10.85 6.52 -13.28
N ALA A 113 10.77 6.71 -14.60
CA ALA A 113 11.72 6.14 -15.57
C ALA A 113 13.18 6.60 -15.33
N ARG A 114 13.41 7.69 -14.58
CA ARG A 114 14.74 8.24 -14.25
C ARG A 114 15.20 7.82 -12.85
N ALA A 115 14.50 6.92 -12.21
CA ALA A 115 14.71 6.50 -10.81
C ALA A 115 14.59 7.66 -9.81
N VAL A 116 13.67 8.59 -10.04
CA VAL A 116 13.28 9.62 -9.07
C VAL A 116 12.07 9.11 -8.29
N VAL A 117 12.10 9.23 -6.97
CA VAL A 117 11.01 8.78 -6.10
C VAL A 117 9.75 9.61 -6.33
N VAL A 118 8.63 8.96 -6.63
CA VAL A 118 7.32 9.59 -6.83
C VAL A 118 6.31 9.21 -5.75
N VAL A 119 6.49 8.07 -5.08
CA VAL A 119 5.67 7.62 -3.96
C VAL A 119 6.56 6.92 -2.94
N ALA A 120 6.29 7.15 -1.67
CA ALA A 120 6.91 6.45 -0.54
C ALA A 120 5.84 6.09 0.49
N ASN A 121 5.86 4.86 1.01
CA ASN A 121 4.94 4.48 2.07
C ASN A 121 5.46 4.87 3.47
N ALA A 122 4.61 4.74 4.49
CA ALA A 122 4.96 5.06 5.88
C ALA A 122 6.18 4.26 6.40
N ALA A 123 6.39 3.02 5.91
CA ALA A 123 7.54 2.22 6.29
C ALA A 123 8.85 2.77 5.68
N ALA A 124 8.82 3.32 4.45
CA ALA A 124 9.97 3.98 3.84
C ALA A 124 10.33 5.28 4.57
N VAL A 125 9.33 6.08 4.96
CA VAL A 125 9.49 7.26 5.83
C VAL A 125 10.17 6.87 7.14
N SER A 126 9.70 5.83 7.80
CA SER A 126 10.26 5.35 9.07
C SER A 126 11.69 4.81 8.91
N ALA A 127 11.98 4.10 7.82
CA ALA A 127 13.29 3.51 7.57
C ALA A 127 14.36 4.55 7.22
N THR A 128 13.99 5.61 6.51
CA THR A 128 14.91 6.68 6.12
C THR A 128 15.02 7.79 7.15
N GLY A 129 14.01 7.93 8.04
CA GLY A 129 13.88 9.06 8.96
C GLY A 129 13.55 10.39 8.27
N MET A 130 13.18 10.36 6.99
CA MET A 130 12.80 11.54 6.19
C MET A 130 11.29 11.61 6.07
N ASP A 131 10.72 12.82 6.11
CA ASP A 131 9.30 13.02 5.85
C ASP A 131 8.95 12.70 4.39
N GLU A 132 7.72 12.25 4.13
CA GLU A 132 7.25 11.89 2.78
C GLU A 132 7.48 12.99 1.73
N PRO A 133 7.18 14.30 2.00
CA PRO A 133 7.47 15.36 1.04
C PRO A 133 8.96 15.55 0.72
N ALA A 134 9.85 15.14 1.64
CA ALA A 134 11.29 15.18 1.43
C ALA A 134 11.81 13.97 0.64
N LEU A 135 11.10 12.83 0.70
CA LEU A 135 11.43 11.64 -0.08
C LEU A 135 10.99 11.75 -1.53
N VAL A 136 9.84 12.38 -1.79
CA VAL A 136 9.32 12.57 -3.15
C VAL A 136 10.18 13.59 -3.90
N GLY A 137 10.61 13.22 -5.10
CA GLY A 137 11.43 14.06 -5.98
C GLY A 137 12.93 13.85 -5.82
N ILE A 138 13.39 13.00 -4.88
CA ILE A 138 14.83 12.71 -4.79
C ILE A 138 15.21 11.50 -5.66
N PRO A 139 16.44 11.49 -6.21
CA PRO A 139 16.95 10.34 -6.95
C PRO A 139 17.14 9.14 -6.02
N LEU A 140 16.78 7.94 -6.49
CA LEU A 140 16.94 6.68 -5.76
C LEU A 140 18.38 6.44 -5.28
N GLN A 141 19.37 6.86 -6.07
CA GLN A 141 20.78 6.77 -5.73
C GLN A 141 21.19 7.56 -4.47
N THR A 142 20.34 8.47 -4.00
CA THR A 142 20.55 9.20 -2.73
C THR A 142 20.14 8.37 -1.53
N LEU A 143 19.24 7.40 -1.73
CA LEU A 143 18.70 6.52 -0.68
C LEU A 143 19.46 5.19 -0.60
N ILE A 144 19.91 4.67 -1.74
CA ILE A 144 20.59 3.38 -1.87
C ILE A 144 22.09 3.63 -2.08
N ASP A 145 22.92 3.05 -1.22
CA ASP A 145 24.38 3.26 -1.22
C ASP A 145 25.13 2.61 -2.39
N ASP A 146 24.42 1.96 -3.33
CA ASP A 146 24.97 1.33 -4.54
C ASP A 146 24.52 2.05 -5.81
N ALA A 147 25.29 3.04 -6.23
CA ALA A 147 25.04 3.80 -7.46
C ALA A 147 25.13 2.93 -8.73
N ALA A 148 25.99 1.89 -8.74
CA ALA A 148 26.15 1.01 -9.90
C ALA A 148 24.90 0.13 -10.08
N LEU A 149 24.32 -0.33 -8.99
CA LEU A 149 23.07 -1.09 -9.00
C LEU A 149 21.91 -0.21 -9.53
N VAL A 150 21.79 1.04 -9.06
CA VAL A 150 20.76 1.97 -9.53
C VAL A 150 20.89 2.25 -11.03
N GLN A 151 22.11 2.43 -11.53
CA GLN A 151 22.36 2.56 -12.98
C GLN A 151 21.96 1.29 -13.75
N SER A 152 22.25 0.11 -13.19
CA SER A 152 21.85 -1.17 -13.76
C SER A 152 20.34 -1.37 -13.80
N LEU A 153 19.61 -0.87 -12.76
CA LEU A 153 18.14 -0.88 -12.73
C LEU A 153 17.56 -0.10 -13.93
N ILE A 154 18.04 1.12 -14.14
CA ILE A 154 17.58 1.96 -15.26
C ILE A 154 17.94 1.29 -16.60
N ALA A 155 19.19 0.86 -16.77
CA ALA A 155 19.67 0.26 -18.01
C ALA A 155 18.92 -1.03 -18.40
N LYS A 156 18.44 -1.80 -17.41
CA LYS A 156 17.68 -3.03 -17.61
C LYS A 156 16.17 -2.84 -17.44
N ALA A 157 15.69 -1.59 -17.55
CA ALA A 157 14.26 -1.29 -17.45
C ALA A 157 13.62 -1.87 -16.17
N TYR A 158 14.35 -1.80 -15.05
CA TYR A 158 13.97 -2.35 -13.73
C TYR A 158 13.78 -3.88 -13.64
N HIS A 159 14.24 -4.61 -14.65
CA HIS A 159 14.24 -6.08 -14.64
C HIS A 159 15.55 -6.61 -14.04
N LEU A 160 15.64 -6.62 -12.72
CA LEU A 160 16.75 -7.22 -12.00
C LEU A 160 16.23 -8.31 -11.03
N PRO A 161 17.03 -9.36 -10.80
CA PRO A 161 16.72 -10.28 -9.71
C PRO A 161 16.79 -9.56 -8.36
N ALA A 162 16.15 -10.14 -7.35
CA ALA A 162 16.26 -9.65 -6.00
C ALA A 162 17.74 -9.47 -5.61
N SER A 163 18.07 -8.29 -5.11
CA SER A 163 19.44 -7.84 -4.85
C SER A 163 19.57 -7.29 -3.44
N GLU A 164 20.68 -7.58 -2.79
CA GLU A 164 20.97 -6.99 -1.48
C GLU A 164 21.38 -5.52 -1.66
N VAL A 165 20.79 -4.64 -0.86
CA VAL A 165 21.07 -3.21 -0.86
C VAL A 165 21.17 -2.67 0.56
N GLN A 166 21.84 -1.53 0.71
CA GLN A 166 21.88 -0.79 1.96
C GLN A 166 21.14 0.54 1.78
N MET A 167 20.22 0.83 2.71
CA MET A 167 19.48 2.09 2.78
C MET A 167 19.48 2.59 4.23
N ALA A 168 19.89 3.84 4.44
CA ALA A 168 19.98 4.45 5.77
C ALA A 168 20.76 3.58 6.78
N GLY A 169 21.84 2.93 6.34
CA GLY A 169 22.69 2.08 7.18
C GLY A 169 22.12 0.71 7.52
N GLN A 170 20.96 0.33 6.95
CA GLN A 170 20.34 -0.98 7.14
C GLN A 170 20.35 -1.79 5.85
N HIS A 171 20.53 -3.12 5.97
CA HIS A 171 20.52 -4.04 4.84
C HIS A 171 19.08 -4.48 4.52
N TYR A 172 18.77 -4.53 3.22
CA TYR A 172 17.48 -4.98 2.68
C TYR A 172 17.70 -5.90 1.48
N LEU A 173 16.78 -6.81 1.26
CA LEU A 173 16.61 -7.47 -0.02
C LEU A 173 15.65 -6.62 -0.86
N MET A 174 16.16 -6.05 -1.95
CA MET A 174 15.38 -5.21 -2.86
C MET A 174 14.76 -6.08 -3.95
N GLU A 175 13.45 -5.94 -4.12
CA GLU A 175 12.71 -6.48 -5.25
C GLU A 175 12.12 -5.33 -6.07
N THR A 176 12.06 -5.49 -7.40
CA THR A 176 11.58 -4.48 -8.33
C THR A 176 10.52 -5.03 -9.26
N VAL A 177 9.47 -4.26 -9.48
CA VAL A 177 8.41 -4.53 -10.46
C VAL A 177 8.33 -3.34 -11.39
N ALA A 178 8.69 -3.54 -12.67
CA ALA A 178 8.62 -2.49 -13.67
C ALA A 178 7.17 -2.09 -13.96
N LEU A 179 6.94 -0.79 -14.13
CA LEU A 179 5.68 -0.21 -14.56
C LEU A 179 5.78 0.18 -16.04
N HIS A 180 4.76 -0.18 -16.82
CA HIS A 180 4.73 0.09 -18.25
C HIS A 180 3.50 0.94 -18.59
N GLU A 181 3.69 1.88 -19.53
CA GLU A 181 2.57 2.57 -20.17
C GLU A 181 1.85 1.66 -21.17
N ALA A 182 0.68 2.11 -21.65
CA ALA A 182 -0.11 1.38 -22.63
C ALA A 182 0.65 1.08 -23.93
N GLY A 183 1.70 1.84 -24.24
CA GLY A 183 2.60 1.64 -25.38
C GLY A 183 3.75 0.65 -25.15
N GLY A 184 3.87 0.09 -23.92
CA GLY A 184 4.95 -0.83 -23.55
C GLY A 184 6.24 -0.14 -23.09
N GLU A 185 6.31 1.17 -23.11
CA GLU A 185 7.44 1.93 -22.58
C GLU A 185 7.46 1.88 -21.06
N VAL A 186 8.66 1.87 -20.46
CA VAL A 186 8.84 1.84 -19.02
C VAL A 186 8.55 3.19 -18.42
N ALA A 187 7.48 3.29 -17.64
CA ALA A 187 7.09 4.49 -16.91
C ALA A 187 7.87 4.66 -15.58
N GLY A 188 8.41 3.56 -15.06
CA GLY A 188 9.10 3.53 -13.79
C GLY A 188 9.08 2.15 -13.15
N ALA A 189 9.15 2.09 -11.82
CA ALA A 189 9.05 0.84 -11.09
C ALA A 189 8.50 1.01 -9.67
N VAL A 190 7.98 -0.07 -9.11
CA VAL A 190 7.78 -0.23 -7.68
C VAL A 190 8.94 -1.03 -7.10
N ILE A 191 9.53 -0.52 -6.04
CA ILE A 191 10.66 -1.11 -5.32
C ILE A 191 10.18 -1.46 -3.92
N THR A 192 10.33 -2.73 -3.54
CA THR A 192 10.04 -3.22 -2.19
C THR A 192 11.34 -3.62 -1.51
N LEU A 193 11.54 -3.20 -0.27
CA LEU A 193 12.75 -3.45 0.52
C LEU A 193 12.41 -4.35 1.70
N HIS A 194 12.78 -5.62 1.61
CA HIS A 194 12.52 -6.61 2.66
C HIS A 194 13.66 -6.64 3.67
N ALA A 195 13.34 -6.32 4.92
CA ALA A 195 14.33 -6.41 6.00
C ALA A 195 14.64 -7.90 6.33
N PRO A 196 15.92 -8.30 6.44
CA PRO A 196 16.32 -9.70 6.66
C PRO A 196 15.68 -10.33 7.91
N HIS A 197 15.56 -9.59 9.00
CA HIS A 197 14.92 -10.08 10.23
C HIS A 197 13.42 -10.38 10.05
N ARG A 198 12.71 -9.64 9.19
CA ARG A 198 11.30 -9.89 8.89
C ARG A 198 11.09 -11.09 7.97
N LEU A 199 12.07 -11.38 7.09
CA LEU A 199 12.08 -12.64 6.35
C LEU A 199 12.18 -13.83 7.31
N GLY A 200 13.06 -13.74 8.31
CA GLY A 200 13.16 -14.72 9.40
C GLY A 200 11.88 -14.84 10.20
N GLU A 201 11.24 -13.73 10.56
CA GLU A 201 9.96 -13.71 11.27
C GLU A 201 8.80 -14.24 10.42
N ARG A 202 8.73 -13.93 9.12
CA ARG A 202 7.73 -14.50 8.20
C ARG A 202 7.94 -16.00 7.99
N LEU A 203 9.19 -16.45 7.83
CA LEU A 203 9.51 -17.86 7.80
C LEU A 203 9.22 -18.54 9.14
N SER A 204 9.52 -17.88 10.26
CA SER A 204 9.14 -18.36 11.60
C SER A 204 7.64 -18.31 11.84
N ALA A 205 6.90 -17.33 11.31
CA ALA A 205 5.44 -17.27 11.40
C ALA A 205 4.76 -18.32 10.50
N LEU A 206 5.32 -18.64 9.35
CA LEU A 206 4.90 -19.80 8.55
C LEU A 206 5.31 -21.12 9.23
N ASN A 207 6.43 -21.13 9.96
CA ASN A 207 6.87 -22.22 10.81
C ASN A 207 6.22 -22.18 12.21
N ASN A 208 5.55 -21.11 12.62
CA ASN A 208 4.79 -21.01 13.87
C ASN A 208 3.49 -21.84 13.90
N TYR A 209 3.18 -22.57 12.82
CA TYR A 209 2.47 -23.84 13.00
C TYR A 209 3.29 -24.84 13.86
N GLY A 210 4.54 -24.50 14.23
CA GLY A 210 5.46 -25.25 15.05
C GLY A 210 5.91 -24.57 16.36
N ALA A 211 5.38 -23.38 16.75
CA ALA A 211 5.70 -22.74 18.03
C ALA A 211 4.90 -23.31 19.20
N GLY A 212 4.33 -24.48 19.05
CA GLY A 212 3.87 -25.30 20.15
C GLY A 212 5.03 -26.13 20.72
N GLY A 213 5.02 -26.41 22.00
CA GLY A 213 5.93 -27.31 22.66
C GLY A 213 5.84 -28.75 22.09
N PHE A 214 6.24 -29.74 22.87
CA PHE A 214 6.23 -31.15 22.45
C PHE A 214 4.84 -31.69 22.06
N GLU A 215 3.76 -30.97 22.36
CA GLU A 215 2.38 -31.30 21.98
C GLU A 215 2.15 -31.21 20.48
N THR A 216 2.85 -30.32 19.78
CA THR A 216 2.71 -30.12 18.33
C THR A 216 3.33 -31.24 17.50
N ILE A 217 4.23 -32.02 18.08
CA ILE A 217 4.81 -33.20 17.42
C ILE A 217 3.74 -34.29 17.36
N LEU A 218 3.17 -34.53 16.18
CA LEU A 218 2.15 -35.54 15.98
C LEU A 218 2.73 -36.96 16.10
N GLY A 219 1.98 -37.88 16.70
CA GLY A 219 2.35 -39.28 16.84
C GLY A 219 2.19 -39.82 18.27
N GLN A 220 1.69 -41.06 18.36
CA GLN A 220 1.42 -41.76 19.62
C GLN A 220 2.19 -43.09 19.75
N SER A 221 3.07 -43.39 18.81
CA SER A 221 3.92 -44.62 18.90
C SER A 221 4.79 -44.56 20.14
N PRO A 222 5.18 -45.72 20.69
CA PRO A 222 6.11 -45.78 21.82
C PRO A 222 7.43 -45.02 21.54
N ALA A 223 7.93 -45.09 20.33
CA ALA A 223 9.15 -44.41 19.91
C ALA A 223 9.00 -42.86 19.97
N ILE A 224 7.88 -42.29 19.45
CA ILE A 224 7.62 -40.87 19.48
C ILE A 224 7.42 -40.39 20.90
N ARG A 225 6.71 -41.16 21.74
CA ARG A 225 6.54 -40.80 23.17
C ARG A 225 7.86 -40.78 23.92
N ALA A 226 8.72 -41.79 23.70
CA ALA A 226 10.05 -41.83 24.28
C ALA A 226 10.95 -40.69 23.80
N LEU A 227 10.86 -40.30 22.50
CA LEU A 227 11.57 -39.16 21.92
C LEU A 227 11.12 -37.84 22.62
N LYS A 228 9.82 -37.59 22.71
CA LYS A 228 9.27 -36.39 23.39
C LYS A 228 9.74 -36.27 24.83
N GLN A 229 9.68 -37.36 25.60
CA GLN A 229 10.12 -37.36 26.99
C GLN A 229 11.62 -37.13 27.14
N ARG A 230 12.44 -37.70 26.23
CA ARG A 230 13.90 -37.50 26.25
C ARG A 230 14.22 -36.06 25.89
N ALA A 231 13.63 -35.53 24.80
CA ALA A 231 13.84 -34.17 24.34
C ALA A 231 13.40 -33.13 25.36
N ALA A 232 12.25 -33.33 26.05
CA ALA A 232 11.78 -32.44 27.11
C ALA A 232 12.74 -32.39 28.31
N ARG A 233 13.34 -33.53 28.70
CA ARG A 233 14.38 -33.56 29.75
C ARG A 233 15.66 -32.85 29.32
N MET A 234 16.09 -33.02 28.05
CA MET A 234 17.29 -32.36 27.53
C MET A 234 17.11 -30.85 27.39
N ALA A 235 15.91 -30.37 27.05
CA ALA A 235 15.59 -28.94 26.98
C ALA A 235 15.78 -28.18 28.31
N GLN A 236 15.74 -28.89 29.46
CA GLN A 236 15.95 -28.32 30.80
C GLN A 236 17.43 -28.25 31.20
N VAL A 237 18.35 -28.81 30.38
CA VAL A 237 19.78 -28.85 30.67
C VAL A 237 20.49 -27.77 29.87
N ASP A 238 21.30 -26.95 30.52
CA ASP A 238 22.13 -25.93 29.89
C ASP A 238 23.36 -26.60 29.23
N ALA A 239 23.13 -27.28 28.10
CA ALA A 239 24.17 -27.96 27.32
C ALA A 239 23.81 -27.99 25.83
N PRO A 240 24.79 -28.00 24.92
CA PRO A 240 24.54 -28.14 23.49
C PRO A 240 23.78 -29.43 23.17
N LEU A 241 22.69 -29.32 22.39
CA LEU A 241 21.88 -30.45 21.94
C LEU A 241 22.10 -30.74 20.48
N LEU A 242 22.53 -31.96 20.15
CA LEU A 242 22.69 -32.45 18.78
C LEU A 242 21.55 -33.41 18.42
N ILE A 243 20.73 -33.00 17.43
CA ILE A 243 19.62 -33.82 16.89
C ILE A 243 20.06 -34.46 15.56
N ARG A 244 20.00 -35.80 15.51
CA ARG A 244 20.34 -36.59 14.30
C ARG A 244 19.12 -37.32 13.77
N GLY A 245 19.02 -37.45 12.46
CA GLY A 245 17.97 -38.19 11.75
C GLY A 245 18.07 -37.97 10.24
N GLU A 246 17.35 -38.74 9.46
CA GLU A 246 17.25 -38.61 8.01
C GLU A 246 16.53 -37.32 7.59
N THR A 247 16.70 -36.89 6.35
CA THR A 247 15.99 -35.73 5.81
C THR A 247 14.47 -35.98 5.83
N GLY A 248 13.69 -35.00 6.26
CA GLY A 248 12.23 -35.11 6.35
C GLY A 248 11.68 -35.77 7.62
N THR A 249 12.51 -36.21 8.57
CA THR A 249 12.08 -36.90 9.83
C THR A 249 11.58 -35.92 10.92
N GLY A 250 11.46 -34.62 10.67
CA GLY A 250 10.95 -33.65 11.64
C GLY A 250 11.97 -33.20 12.69
N LYS A 251 13.28 -33.26 12.40
CA LYS A 251 14.34 -32.77 13.32
C LYS A 251 14.13 -31.33 13.74
N GLU A 252 13.66 -30.51 12.83
CA GLU A 252 13.38 -29.11 13.04
C GLU A 252 12.26 -28.89 14.05
N LEU A 253 11.17 -29.69 14.00
CA LEU A 253 10.09 -29.66 14.97
C LEU A 253 10.58 -30.00 16.37
N VAL A 254 11.49 -30.98 16.48
CA VAL A 254 12.07 -31.37 17.78
C VAL A 254 12.99 -30.27 18.31
N ALA A 255 13.77 -29.61 17.43
CA ALA A 255 14.63 -28.50 17.83
C ALA A 255 13.81 -27.31 18.34
N HIS A 256 12.76 -26.94 17.64
CA HIS A 256 11.83 -25.88 18.06
C HIS A 256 11.14 -26.22 19.39
N ALA A 257 10.65 -27.45 19.58
CA ALA A 257 10.05 -27.88 20.82
C ALA A 257 11.04 -27.87 22.00
N CYS A 258 12.31 -28.23 21.78
CA CYS A 258 13.37 -28.10 22.77
C CYS A 258 13.66 -26.64 23.11
N HIS A 259 13.71 -25.76 22.11
CA HIS A 259 13.92 -24.33 22.34
C HIS A 259 12.76 -23.70 23.11
N ALA A 260 11.50 -23.99 22.74
CA ALA A 260 10.32 -23.52 23.45
C ALA A 260 10.21 -24.04 24.89
N GLY A 261 10.77 -25.23 25.16
CA GLY A 261 10.83 -25.84 26.49
C GLY A 261 12.11 -25.52 27.28
N SER A 262 13.05 -24.76 26.73
CA SER A 262 14.27 -24.34 27.42
C SER A 262 13.99 -23.16 28.36
N ARG A 263 14.81 -23.01 29.42
CA ARG A 263 14.71 -21.90 30.39
C ARG A 263 15.35 -20.64 29.86
#